data_11156d0a055352e89b2dd4f670a4e1c6
#
_entry.id   11156d0a055352e89b2dd4f670a4e1c6
#
_cell.length_a   1.000
_cell.length_b   1.000
_cell.length_c   1.000
_cell.angle_alpha   90.00
_cell.angle_beta   90.00
_cell.angle_gamma   90.00
#
_symmetry.space_group_name_H-M   'P 1'
#
loop_
_entity.id
_entity.type
_entity.pdbx_description
1 polymer ?
#
loop_
_entity_poly.entity_id
_entity_poly.type
_entity_poly.pdbx_seq_one_letter_code
_entity_poly.pdbx_strand_id
1 'polypeptide(L)'
;MCEDSDDDISIVLCSPVFADIPSFTAINTSLVSETSTFTVTPSFNGCTGSSENFTITVNPKPSVFPIPSQVLCADFPTASIDFNGDFGDLATYSWTNDNVLIGLPASGFGDINSFIVQNTTSEVQTATITVIPSINGCEGLPQVFTIDVKPTPTLVGPIPSQSLCINTDSEPVVFTGNLPGVTNYN
;
A
#
# COMPACT_ATOMS: atom_id res chain seq x y z
N MET A 1 -21.77 -4.38 37.63
CA MET A 1 -21.89 -4.87 36.26
C MET A 1 -22.06 -3.60 35.43
N CYS A 2 -21.03 -3.18 34.69
CA CYS A 2 -21.10 -2.00 33.86
C CYS A 2 -21.72 -2.44 32.53
N GLU A 3 -22.91 -1.95 32.21
CA GLU A 3 -23.52 -2.16 30.91
C GLU A 3 -23.08 -1.01 30.00
N ASP A 4 -22.52 -1.41 28.87
CA ASP A 4 -22.20 -0.51 27.75
C ASP A 4 -23.54 -0.21 27.06
N SER A 5 -23.95 1.04 27.03
CA SER A 5 -25.11 1.48 26.26
C SER A 5 -24.63 1.85 24.86
N ASP A 6 -24.78 0.95 23.90
CA ASP A 6 -24.88 1.14 22.42
C ASP A 6 -23.98 2.18 21.72
N ASP A 7 -22.89 2.63 22.32
CA ASP A 7 -21.93 3.52 21.67
C ASP A 7 -20.67 2.76 21.30
N ASP A 8 -20.25 2.83 20.05
CA ASP A 8 -19.12 2.15 19.40
C ASP A 8 -17.72 2.47 20.00
N ILE A 9 -17.69 3.27 21.11
CA ILE A 9 -16.47 3.54 21.86
C ILE A 9 -16.48 2.75 23.16
N SER A 10 -15.65 1.72 23.24
CA SER A 10 -15.45 0.98 24.49
C SER A 10 -14.45 1.72 25.41
N ILE A 11 -14.86 2.86 25.99
CA ILE A 11 -14.22 3.44 27.16
C ILE A 11 -15.04 3.03 28.39
N VAL A 12 -14.81 1.81 28.88
CA VAL A 12 -15.50 1.32 30.08
C VAL A 12 -14.81 1.91 31.32
N LEU A 13 -15.24 3.08 31.77
CA LEU A 13 -14.92 3.60 33.09
C LEU A 13 -16.07 3.25 34.05
N CYS A 14 -15.87 2.21 34.83
CA CYS A 14 -16.82 1.87 35.90
C CYS A 14 -16.81 2.95 36.98
N SER A 15 -17.92 3.61 37.22
CA SER A 15 -18.12 4.66 38.22
C SER A 15 -18.36 4.10 39.63
N PRO A 16 -17.98 4.79 40.73
CA PRO A 16 -17.24 6.06 40.77
C PRO A 16 -15.73 5.84 40.81
N VAL A 17 -15.00 6.57 39.96
CA VAL A 17 -13.53 6.63 40.02
C VAL A 17 -13.18 7.72 41.02
N PHE A 18 -12.54 7.36 42.13
CA PHE A 18 -12.05 8.32 43.14
C PHE A 18 -10.57 8.67 42.90
N ALA A 19 -10.05 8.50 41.69
CA ALA A 19 -8.66 8.68 41.36
C ALA A 19 -8.52 9.14 39.89
N ASP A 20 -7.29 9.36 39.46
CA ASP A 20 -6.95 9.69 38.08
C ASP A 20 -7.40 8.61 37.12
N ILE A 21 -7.73 9.00 35.90
CA ILE A 21 -8.03 8.04 34.81
C ILE A 21 -6.71 7.44 34.34
N PRO A 22 -6.47 6.13 34.48
CA PRO A 22 -5.25 5.50 34.00
C PRO A 22 -5.18 5.53 32.47
N SER A 23 -3.99 5.31 31.91
CA SER A 23 -3.84 5.13 30.47
C SER A 23 -4.64 3.90 30.00
N PHE A 24 -5.31 4.03 28.86
CA PHE A 24 -6.09 2.96 28.23
C PHE A 24 -5.86 2.99 26.72
N THR A 25 -6.15 1.86 26.05
CA THR A 25 -6.14 1.78 24.58
C THR A 25 -7.50 2.23 24.06
N ALA A 26 -7.53 3.31 23.29
CA ALA A 26 -8.73 3.78 22.63
C ALA A 26 -9.09 2.88 21.44
N ILE A 27 -10.37 2.54 21.28
CA ILE A 27 -10.89 1.72 20.19
C ILE A 27 -12.02 2.52 19.51
N ASN A 28 -11.97 2.59 18.18
CA ASN A 28 -13.05 3.11 17.36
C ASN A 28 -13.23 2.16 16.17
N THR A 29 -14.37 1.50 16.08
CA THR A 29 -14.73 0.56 15.01
C THR A 29 -15.63 1.20 13.96
N SER A 30 -16.06 2.45 14.19
CA SER A 30 -16.86 3.22 13.24
C SER A 30 -16.00 3.91 12.17
N LEU A 31 -16.63 4.43 11.13
CA LEU A 31 -15.98 5.23 10.08
C LEU A 31 -15.98 6.74 10.36
N VAL A 32 -16.40 7.15 11.56
CA VAL A 32 -16.42 8.56 11.98
C VAL A 32 -15.62 8.74 13.26
N SER A 33 -15.18 9.97 13.51
CA SER A 33 -14.53 10.30 14.78
C SER A 33 -15.58 10.30 15.90
N GLU A 34 -15.30 9.55 16.96
CA GLU A 34 -16.17 9.44 18.12
C GLU A 34 -15.61 10.27 19.28
N THR A 35 -16.49 10.96 19.99
CA THR A 35 -16.09 11.85 21.07
C THR A 35 -16.88 11.57 22.35
N SER A 36 -16.17 11.21 23.40
CA SER A 36 -16.73 11.08 24.75
C SER A 36 -16.43 12.32 25.58
N THR A 37 -17.42 12.81 26.32
CA THR A 37 -17.29 13.93 27.26
C THR A 37 -17.28 13.40 28.68
N PHE A 38 -16.26 13.78 29.45
CA PHE A 38 -16.08 13.40 30.84
C PHE A 38 -16.34 14.62 31.73
N THR A 39 -17.14 14.43 32.78
CA THR A 39 -17.39 15.44 33.81
C THR A 39 -16.68 15.04 35.08
N VAL A 40 -15.78 15.90 35.59
CA VAL A 40 -15.04 15.69 36.81
C VAL A 40 -15.57 16.66 37.87
N THR A 41 -16.00 16.11 38.99
CA THR A 41 -16.53 16.90 40.12
C THR A 41 -15.68 16.63 41.37
N PRO A 42 -14.91 17.59 41.86
CA PRO A 42 -14.12 17.41 43.09
C PRO A 42 -15.01 17.42 44.33
N SER A 43 -14.67 16.56 45.33
CA SER A 43 -15.33 16.59 46.64
C SER A 43 -14.32 16.45 47.78
N PHE A 44 -14.57 17.12 48.88
CA PHE A 44 -13.75 17.05 50.09
C PHE A 44 -14.64 17.19 51.34
N ASN A 45 -14.54 16.23 52.26
CA ASN A 45 -15.29 16.21 53.51
C ASN A 45 -16.81 16.41 53.35
N GLY A 46 -17.40 15.85 52.29
CA GLY A 46 -18.85 15.95 52.00
C GLY A 46 -19.26 17.25 51.28
N CYS A 47 -18.34 18.18 51.01
CA CYS A 47 -18.59 19.36 50.18
C CYS A 47 -18.19 19.05 48.73
N THR A 48 -19.09 19.43 47.80
CA THR A 48 -18.88 19.25 46.34
C THR A 48 -18.41 20.59 45.72
N GLY A 49 -17.37 20.56 44.91
CA GLY A 49 -16.90 21.71 44.13
C GLY A 49 -17.62 21.85 42.80
N SER A 50 -17.20 22.81 41.98
CA SER A 50 -17.67 22.96 40.61
C SER A 50 -17.14 21.85 39.72
N SER A 51 -17.98 21.35 38.80
CA SER A 51 -17.62 20.34 37.81
C SER A 51 -16.90 20.98 36.64
N GLU A 52 -15.90 20.26 36.11
CA GLU A 52 -15.19 20.56 34.83
C GLU A 52 -15.36 19.46 33.87
N ASN A 53 -15.43 19.80 32.56
CA ASN A 53 -15.59 18.85 31.46
C ASN A 53 -14.32 18.78 30.60
N PHE A 54 -13.95 17.60 30.17
CA PHE A 54 -12.99 17.40 29.11
C PHE A 54 -13.50 16.34 28.11
N THR A 55 -12.92 16.30 26.91
CA THR A 55 -13.32 15.35 25.87
C THR A 55 -12.15 14.49 25.44
N ILE A 56 -12.45 13.25 25.06
CA ILE A 56 -11.53 12.37 24.36
C ILE A 56 -12.18 12.05 23.01
N THR A 57 -11.49 12.39 21.92
CA THR A 57 -11.92 12.06 20.56
C THR A 57 -11.04 10.95 20.01
N VAL A 58 -11.67 9.86 19.53
CA VAL A 58 -11.01 8.72 18.93
C VAL A 58 -11.31 8.74 17.43
N ASN A 59 -10.28 8.99 16.62
CA ASN A 59 -10.41 8.98 15.17
C ASN A 59 -10.47 7.55 14.63
N PRO A 60 -11.16 7.31 13.51
CA PRO A 60 -11.18 6.02 12.86
C PRO A 60 -9.82 5.65 12.26
N LYS A 61 -9.61 4.35 12.03
CA LYS A 61 -8.41 3.83 11.39
C LYS A 61 -8.71 3.44 9.94
N PRO A 62 -8.09 4.08 8.93
CA PRO A 62 -8.42 3.81 7.54
C PRO A 62 -7.85 2.46 7.07
N SER A 63 -8.48 1.88 6.03
CA SER A 63 -7.97 0.72 5.30
C SER A 63 -7.80 1.03 3.81
N VAL A 64 -7.01 0.21 3.12
CA VAL A 64 -6.85 0.22 1.66
C VAL A 64 -7.46 -1.05 1.11
N PHE A 65 -8.26 -0.94 0.04
CA PHE A 65 -8.78 -2.10 -0.65
C PHE A 65 -7.66 -2.88 -1.37
N PRO A 66 -7.83 -4.19 -1.58
CA PRO A 66 -6.82 -5.00 -2.24
C PRO A 66 -6.42 -4.46 -3.61
N ILE A 67 -5.12 -4.34 -3.85
CA ILE A 67 -4.54 -3.85 -5.09
C ILE A 67 -3.98 -5.04 -5.87
N PRO A 68 -4.35 -5.25 -7.13
CA PRO A 68 -3.83 -6.35 -7.92
C PRO A 68 -2.36 -6.12 -8.30
N SER A 69 -1.54 -7.16 -8.16
CA SER A 69 -0.17 -7.15 -8.67
C SER A 69 -0.14 -7.11 -10.20
N GLN A 70 0.93 -6.54 -10.78
CA GLN A 70 1.13 -6.45 -12.22
C GLN A 70 2.35 -7.26 -12.66
N VAL A 71 2.26 -7.90 -13.83
CA VAL A 71 3.37 -8.63 -14.46
C VAL A 71 3.52 -8.13 -15.89
N LEU A 72 4.67 -7.52 -16.21
CA LEU A 72 4.91 -6.88 -17.50
C LEU A 72 6.29 -7.27 -18.05
N CYS A 73 6.48 -7.06 -19.36
CA CYS A 73 7.82 -7.03 -19.95
C CYS A 73 8.41 -5.62 -19.79
N ALA A 74 9.73 -5.50 -19.75
CA ALA A 74 10.41 -4.20 -19.79
C ALA A 74 9.98 -3.42 -21.04
N ASP A 75 10.02 -2.09 -20.92
CA ASP A 75 9.64 -1.11 -21.93
C ASP A 75 8.12 -1.01 -22.22
N PHE A 76 7.27 -1.70 -21.42
CA PHE A 76 5.82 -1.55 -21.49
C PHE A 76 5.27 -0.67 -20.37
N PRO A 77 4.12 0.02 -20.60
CA PRO A 77 3.49 0.82 -19.55
C PRO A 77 2.76 -0.06 -18.54
N THR A 78 2.80 0.33 -17.26
CA THR A 78 1.89 -0.20 -16.23
C THR A 78 0.46 0.27 -16.47
N ALA A 79 -0.52 -0.43 -15.91
CA ALA A 79 -1.80 0.21 -15.62
C ALA A 79 -1.60 1.26 -14.51
N SER A 80 -2.44 2.30 -14.48
CA SER A 80 -2.53 3.20 -13.33
C SER A 80 -2.98 2.41 -12.10
N ILE A 81 -2.56 2.86 -10.93
CA ILE A 81 -2.93 2.26 -9.65
C ILE A 81 -3.59 3.36 -8.82
N ASP A 82 -4.91 3.27 -8.75
CA ASP A 82 -5.73 4.21 -7.98
C ASP A 82 -5.96 3.61 -6.59
N PHE A 83 -5.58 4.35 -5.55
CA PHE A 83 -5.74 3.90 -4.18
C PHE A 83 -7.14 4.25 -3.67
N ASN A 84 -7.85 3.24 -3.21
CA ASN A 84 -9.17 3.37 -2.62
C ASN A 84 -9.25 2.60 -1.31
N GLY A 85 -10.15 3.05 -0.43
CA GLY A 85 -10.37 2.44 0.87
C GLY A 85 -11.69 2.88 1.49
N ASP A 86 -11.88 2.59 2.76
CA ASP A 86 -13.13 2.86 3.49
C ASP A 86 -13.53 4.34 3.52
N PHE A 87 -12.56 5.24 3.36
CA PHE A 87 -12.76 6.69 3.46
C PHE A 87 -12.72 7.42 2.12
N GLY A 88 -12.55 6.70 1.00
CA GLY A 88 -12.48 7.30 -0.33
C GLY A 88 -11.48 8.47 -0.38
N ASP A 89 -11.90 9.61 -0.93
CA ASP A 89 -11.07 10.81 -1.12
C ASP A 89 -10.71 11.55 0.19
N LEU A 90 -11.25 11.13 1.34
CA LEU A 90 -10.92 11.72 2.64
C LEU A 90 -9.61 11.16 3.22
N ALA A 91 -9.21 9.97 2.81
CA ALA A 91 -7.94 9.39 3.18
C ALA A 91 -6.81 9.89 2.27
N THR A 92 -5.64 10.04 2.84
CA THR A 92 -4.39 10.25 2.09
C THR A 92 -3.61 8.94 2.06
N TYR A 93 -2.88 8.72 0.97
CA TYR A 93 -2.10 7.51 0.77
C TYR A 93 -0.63 7.86 0.59
N SER A 94 0.25 7.25 1.37
CA SER A 94 1.68 7.25 1.14
C SER A 94 2.13 5.87 0.71
N TRP A 95 3.14 5.78 -0.14
CA TRP A 95 3.66 4.48 -0.56
C TRP A 95 5.18 4.47 -0.62
N THR A 96 5.74 3.26 -0.47
CA THR A 96 7.16 2.98 -0.64
C THR A 96 7.35 1.85 -1.63
N ASN A 97 8.48 1.88 -2.33
CA ASN A 97 8.92 0.90 -3.31
C ASN A 97 10.32 0.41 -2.93
N ASP A 98 10.51 -0.89 -2.81
CA ASP A 98 11.77 -1.51 -2.42
C ASP A 98 12.76 -1.70 -3.59
N ASN A 99 12.30 -1.54 -4.86
CA ASN A 99 13.11 -1.73 -6.04
C ASN A 99 12.91 -0.61 -7.09
N VAL A 100 13.72 0.44 -6.99
CA VAL A 100 13.69 1.58 -7.91
C VAL A 100 14.15 1.25 -9.35
N LEU A 101 14.77 0.09 -9.55
CA LEU A 101 15.29 -0.32 -10.86
C LEU A 101 14.17 -0.60 -11.87
N ILE A 102 12.94 -0.77 -11.42
CA ILE A 102 11.77 -0.92 -12.31
C ILE A 102 11.30 0.40 -12.93
N GLY A 103 11.91 1.55 -12.58
CA GLY A 103 11.53 2.87 -13.08
C GLY A 103 10.52 3.63 -12.20
N LEU A 104 10.10 3.08 -11.06
CA LEU A 104 9.26 3.74 -10.07
C LEU A 104 10.12 4.35 -8.95
N PRO A 105 9.89 5.60 -8.50
CA PRO A 105 10.58 6.17 -7.34
C PRO A 105 10.48 5.32 -6.07
N ALA A 106 11.41 5.54 -5.10
CA ALA A 106 11.43 4.79 -3.84
C ALA A 106 10.22 5.07 -2.94
N SER A 107 9.52 6.18 -3.13
CA SER A 107 8.32 6.55 -2.38
C SER A 107 7.53 7.64 -3.09
N GLY A 108 6.27 7.81 -2.70
CA GLY A 108 5.40 8.87 -3.18
C GLY A 108 4.13 9.00 -2.36
N PHE A 109 3.24 9.89 -2.83
CA PHE A 109 1.93 10.15 -2.24
C PHE A 109 0.85 10.10 -3.31
N GLY A 110 -0.37 9.70 -2.93
CA GLY A 110 -1.50 9.54 -3.84
C GLY A 110 -1.27 8.41 -4.84
N ASP A 111 -2.09 8.37 -5.87
CA ASP A 111 -2.10 7.33 -6.89
C ASP A 111 -0.79 7.23 -7.66
N ILE A 112 -0.52 6.03 -8.18
CA ILE A 112 0.63 5.80 -9.06
C ILE A 112 0.14 5.86 -10.51
N ASN A 113 0.51 6.94 -11.22
CA ASN A 113 0.23 7.05 -12.64
C ASN A 113 0.94 5.93 -13.43
N SER A 114 0.39 5.58 -14.59
CA SER A 114 1.05 4.69 -15.54
C SER A 114 2.47 5.18 -15.86
N PHE A 115 3.45 4.30 -15.80
CA PHE A 115 4.85 4.56 -16.14
C PHE A 115 5.41 3.40 -16.96
N ILE A 116 6.50 3.65 -17.70
CA ILE A 116 7.20 2.60 -18.46
C ILE A 116 8.11 1.83 -17.51
N VAL A 117 7.87 0.53 -17.37
CA VAL A 117 8.72 -0.32 -16.52
C VAL A 117 10.06 -0.59 -17.18
N GLN A 118 11.10 -0.68 -16.36
CA GLN A 118 12.49 -0.91 -16.79
C GLN A 118 13.02 -2.21 -16.20
N ASN A 119 13.77 -2.96 -17.01
CA ASN A 119 14.58 -4.08 -16.55
C ASN A 119 15.76 -4.26 -17.51
N THR A 120 16.93 -3.87 -17.06
CA THR A 120 18.19 -3.99 -17.83
C THR A 120 18.95 -5.28 -17.52
N THR A 121 18.39 -6.17 -16.70
CA THR A 121 18.99 -7.45 -16.30
C THR A 121 18.43 -8.60 -17.13
N SER A 122 19.01 -9.80 -16.96
CA SER A 122 18.51 -11.04 -17.57
C SER A 122 17.46 -11.77 -16.71
N GLU A 123 17.21 -11.27 -15.48
CA GLU A 123 16.30 -11.88 -14.51
C GLU A 123 15.08 -11.02 -14.30
N VAL A 124 13.98 -11.61 -13.81
CA VAL A 124 12.78 -10.86 -13.42
C VAL A 124 13.12 -9.92 -12.28
N GLN A 125 12.77 -8.65 -12.41
CA GLN A 125 12.85 -7.65 -11.35
C GLN A 125 11.49 -7.52 -10.68
N THR A 126 11.43 -7.84 -9.40
CA THR A 126 10.22 -7.66 -8.58
C THR A 126 10.37 -6.41 -7.73
N ALA A 127 9.38 -5.56 -7.74
CA ALA A 127 9.23 -4.45 -6.81
C ALA A 127 8.04 -4.71 -5.90
N THR A 128 8.25 -4.57 -4.59
CA THR A 128 7.22 -4.63 -3.56
C THR A 128 6.82 -3.22 -3.17
N ILE A 129 5.55 -2.89 -3.41
CA ILE A 129 5.00 -1.58 -3.06
C ILE A 129 4.16 -1.74 -1.80
N THR A 130 4.49 -0.95 -0.78
CA THR A 130 3.73 -0.88 0.48
C THR A 130 3.00 0.45 0.54
N VAL A 131 1.67 0.41 0.68
CA VAL A 131 0.78 1.58 0.75
C VAL A 131 0.23 1.71 2.15
N ILE A 132 0.32 2.91 2.73
CA ILE A 132 -0.20 3.23 4.07
C ILE A 132 -1.24 4.34 3.92
N PRO A 133 -2.51 4.07 4.26
CA PRO A 133 -3.55 5.10 4.30
C PRO A 133 -3.46 5.91 5.59
N SER A 134 -3.85 7.18 5.55
CA SER A 134 -3.94 8.05 6.73
C SER A 134 -5.14 8.96 6.66
N ILE A 135 -5.81 9.16 7.79
CA ILE A 135 -6.89 10.14 7.98
C ILE A 135 -6.76 10.81 9.35
N ASN A 136 -6.87 12.15 9.40
CA ASN A 136 -6.79 12.92 10.64
C ASN A 136 -5.57 12.59 11.52
N GLY A 137 -4.43 12.23 10.88
CA GLY A 137 -3.20 11.86 11.59
C GLY A 137 -3.15 10.40 12.09
N CYS A 138 -4.18 9.60 11.82
CA CYS A 138 -4.20 8.17 12.15
C CYS A 138 -3.81 7.34 10.93
N GLU A 139 -2.74 6.57 11.03
CA GLU A 139 -2.30 5.64 9.99
C GLU A 139 -3.06 4.32 10.08
N GLY A 140 -3.49 3.81 8.93
CA GLY A 140 -4.14 2.52 8.78
C GLY A 140 -3.17 1.35 8.67
N LEU A 141 -3.71 0.17 8.37
CA LEU A 141 -2.90 -1.00 8.09
C LEU A 141 -2.27 -0.89 6.69
N PRO A 142 -0.98 -1.25 6.54
CA PRO A 142 -0.35 -1.26 5.24
C PRO A 142 -0.98 -2.31 4.32
N GLN A 143 -1.15 -1.96 3.05
CA GLN A 143 -1.49 -2.87 1.95
C GLN A 143 -0.26 -3.07 1.07
N VAL A 144 -0.01 -4.31 0.64
CA VAL A 144 1.18 -4.66 -0.17
C VAL A 144 0.73 -5.30 -1.48
N PHE A 145 1.41 -4.91 -2.57
CA PHE A 145 1.28 -5.54 -3.89
C PHE A 145 2.64 -5.54 -4.61
N THR A 146 2.77 -6.27 -5.72
CA THR A 146 4.02 -6.38 -6.48
C THR A 146 3.86 -5.95 -7.93
N ILE A 147 4.97 -5.48 -8.49
CA ILE A 147 5.14 -5.28 -9.93
C ILE A 147 6.34 -6.11 -10.35
N ASP A 148 6.07 -7.15 -11.17
CA ASP A 148 7.09 -8.02 -11.73
C ASP A 148 7.43 -7.59 -13.15
N VAL A 149 8.69 -7.26 -13.39
CA VAL A 149 9.19 -6.81 -14.69
C VAL A 149 10.09 -7.88 -15.29
N LYS A 150 9.60 -8.56 -16.33
CA LYS A 150 10.36 -9.55 -17.11
C LYS A 150 11.34 -8.84 -18.04
N PRO A 151 12.54 -9.37 -18.26
CA PRO A 151 13.45 -8.84 -19.26
C PRO A 151 12.89 -8.99 -20.68
N THR A 152 13.18 -8.02 -21.54
CA THR A 152 12.81 -8.10 -22.98
C THR A 152 13.86 -8.88 -23.76
N PRO A 153 13.50 -9.95 -24.46
CA PRO A 153 14.45 -10.71 -25.27
C PRO A 153 14.83 -9.94 -26.53
N THR A 154 16.11 -9.97 -26.87
CA THR A 154 16.66 -9.38 -28.11
C THR A 154 17.55 -10.37 -28.83
N LEU A 155 17.62 -10.23 -30.15
CA LEU A 155 18.59 -11.00 -30.94
C LEU A 155 19.99 -10.41 -30.75
N VAL A 156 20.97 -11.28 -30.58
CA VAL A 156 22.38 -10.88 -30.44
C VAL A 156 23.11 -11.13 -31.76
N GLY A 157 23.67 -10.08 -32.32
CA GLY A 157 24.43 -10.09 -33.56
C GLY A 157 23.57 -10.03 -34.84
N PRO A 158 24.22 -9.80 -35.98
CA PRO A 158 23.55 -9.79 -37.28
C PRO A 158 23.17 -11.21 -37.72
N ILE A 159 21.96 -11.37 -38.25
CA ILE A 159 21.55 -12.58 -38.92
C ILE A 159 22.16 -12.56 -40.32
N PRO A 160 22.99 -13.56 -40.72
CA PRO A 160 23.64 -13.56 -42.02
C PRO A 160 22.60 -13.78 -43.16
N SER A 161 22.65 -12.94 -44.16
CA SER A 161 21.90 -13.14 -45.39
C SER A 161 22.65 -14.11 -46.30
N GLN A 162 21.92 -15.03 -46.95
CA GLN A 162 22.48 -15.98 -47.90
C GLN A 162 21.95 -15.70 -49.29
N SER A 163 22.84 -15.87 -50.30
CA SER A 163 22.47 -15.84 -51.71
C SER A 163 22.89 -17.15 -52.31
N LEU A 164 21.92 -17.91 -52.78
CA LEU A 164 22.12 -19.31 -53.25
C LEU A 164 21.79 -19.46 -54.71
N CYS A 165 22.51 -20.35 -55.39
CA CYS A 165 22.11 -20.82 -56.72
C CYS A 165 21.12 -21.96 -56.60
N ILE A 166 20.37 -22.21 -57.70
CA ILE A 166 19.48 -23.36 -57.75
C ILE A 166 20.22 -24.67 -57.48
N ASN A 167 19.65 -25.56 -56.67
CA ASN A 167 20.22 -26.86 -56.26
C ASN A 167 21.51 -26.76 -55.42
N THR A 168 21.74 -25.66 -54.71
CA THR A 168 22.78 -25.56 -53.67
C THR A 168 22.15 -25.54 -52.26
N ASP A 169 22.81 -26.19 -51.32
CA ASP A 169 22.37 -26.21 -49.91
C ASP A 169 22.65 -24.87 -49.23
N SER A 170 21.77 -24.48 -48.31
CA SER A 170 21.98 -23.33 -47.46
C SER A 170 22.91 -23.65 -46.29
N GLU A 171 23.67 -22.68 -45.82
CA GLU A 171 24.35 -22.78 -44.55
C GLU A 171 23.35 -22.65 -43.38
N PRO A 172 23.59 -23.33 -42.26
CA PRO A 172 22.72 -23.18 -41.07
C PRO A 172 22.66 -21.73 -40.59
N VAL A 173 21.45 -21.23 -40.29
CA VAL A 173 21.25 -19.93 -39.65
C VAL A 173 20.96 -20.16 -38.19
N VAL A 174 21.90 -19.76 -37.33
CA VAL A 174 21.78 -19.91 -35.89
C VAL A 174 21.33 -18.58 -35.30
N PHE A 175 20.23 -18.62 -34.57
CA PHE A 175 19.73 -17.46 -33.78
C PHE A 175 20.27 -17.52 -32.36
N THR A 176 20.74 -16.40 -31.87
CA THR A 176 21.19 -16.26 -30.48
C THR A 176 20.45 -15.08 -29.83
N GLY A 177 19.86 -15.31 -28.67
CA GLY A 177 19.22 -14.27 -27.86
C GLY A 177 20.08 -13.84 -26.69
N ASN A 178 19.78 -12.68 -26.11
CA ASN A 178 20.44 -12.15 -24.92
C ASN A 178 20.06 -12.91 -23.64
N LEU A 179 18.97 -13.70 -23.66
CA LEU A 179 18.51 -14.48 -22.50
C LEU A 179 18.87 -15.95 -22.66
N PRO A 180 19.63 -16.55 -21.74
CA PRO A 180 20.06 -17.94 -21.84
C PRO A 180 18.88 -18.90 -21.66
N GLY A 181 18.67 -19.79 -22.64
CA GLY A 181 17.82 -20.99 -22.54
C GLY A 181 16.31 -20.79 -22.61
N VAL A 182 15.80 -19.58 -22.83
CA VAL A 182 14.35 -19.28 -22.79
C VAL A 182 13.83 -18.54 -24.02
N THR A 183 14.69 -18.22 -24.98
CA THR A 183 14.29 -17.46 -26.18
C THR A 183 13.73 -18.39 -27.26
N ASN A 184 12.47 -18.23 -27.59
CA ASN A 184 11.86 -18.87 -28.78
C ASN A 184 11.92 -17.86 -29.93
N TYR A 185 12.22 -18.36 -31.12
CA TYR A 185 12.27 -17.60 -32.38
C TYR A 185 11.10 -18.04 -33.27
N ASN A 186 10.21 -17.12 -33.64
CA ASN A 186 9.06 -17.34 -34.50
C ASN A 186 9.23 -16.59 -35.82
#